data_99094555ba7fb9593bc676ea357789fd
#
_entry.id   99094555ba7fb9593bc676ea357789fd
#
_cell.length_a   1.000
_cell.length_b   1.000
_cell.length_c   1.000
_cell.angle_alpha   90.00
_cell.angle_beta   90.00
_cell.angle_gamma   90.00
#
_symmetry.space_group_name_H-M   'P 1'
#
loop_
_entity.id
_entity.type
_entity.pdbx_description
1 polymer ?
#
loop_
_entity_poly.entity_id
_entity_poly.type
_entity_poly.pdbx_seq_one_letter_code
_entity_poly.pdbx_strand_id
1 'polypeptide(L)'
;MAKLGSMAWGEKSDGILSSTDRMKMLAGLVRAQLDETLSRLALNLGAYQQQRRRIAPDRVVVPESSITRMADELAAQHYSEPLRLHCLRTFFFGQLWAQFHGLRIDAETLYVASLLHDLGLTGHFHQQTACCGFAIVGARSARDLAASQQWPPERQRAVYEAISYHLNPYLSLAHHEPEAVCLQRAAHLDVIGAGHHLLPDSAITKVHADYPRTGFREEILASMTEVVHAPGSHAAVLSSLGFTHLANRNPLDRHYR
;
A
#
# COMPACT_ATOMS: atom_id res chain seq x y z
N MET A 1 21.62 -6.90 10.96
CA MET A 1 21.16 -6.55 9.59
C MET A 1 19.93 -5.68 9.71
N ALA A 2 19.78 -4.66 8.85
CA ALA A 2 18.59 -3.85 8.82
C ALA A 2 17.36 -4.70 8.41
N LYS A 3 16.19 -4.38 8.96
CA LYS A 3 14.93 -5.08 8.66
C LYS A 3 14.48 -4.74 7.24
N LEU A 4 14.10 -5.74 6.44
CA LEU A 4 13.60 -5.57 5.07
C LEU A 4 12.45 -4.56 5.04
N GLY A 5 12.61 -3.48 4.28
CA GLY A 5 11.66 -2.38 4.16
C GLY A 5 11.84 -1.26 5.21
N SER A 6 12.69 -1.40 6.24
CA SER A 6 13.00 -0.28 7.13
C SER A 6 13.75 0.84 6.39
N MET A 7 13.70 2.06 6.91
CA MET A 7 14.43 3.19 6.33
C MET A 7 15.94 2.87 6.21
N ALA A 8 16.53 2.29 7.25
CA ALA A 8 17.95 1.89 7.21
C ALA A 8 18.26 0.82 6.14
N TRP A 9 17.30 -0.05 5.82
CA TRP A 9 17.44 -1.00 4.72
C TRP A 9 17.31 -0.30 3.36
N GLY A 10 16.28 0.53 3.19
CA GLY A 10 16.02 1.22 1.93
C GLY A 10 17.14 2.18 1.52
N GLU A 11 17.65 2.96 2.47
CA GLU A 11 18.77 3.87 2.23
C GLU A 11 20.09 3.16 1.89
N LYS A 12 20.26 1.91 2.34
CA LYS A 12 21.45 1.12 2.05
C LYS A 12 21.35 0.32 0.76
N SER A 13 20.15 -0.18 0.43
CA SER A 13 19.95 -1.15 -0.65
C SER A 13 19.33 -0.55 -1.91
N ASP A 14 18.86 0.70 -1.86
CA ASP A 14 18.02 1.32 -2.91
C ASP A 14 16.81 0.44 -3.29
N GLY A 15 16.31 -0.36 -2.36
CA GLY A 15 15.21 -1.28 -2.62
C GLY A 15 15.59 -2.55 -3.37
N ILE A 16 16.87 -2.84 -3.53
CA ILE A 16 17.36 -4.07 -4.18
C ILE A 16 17.45 -5.19 -3.15
N LEU A 17 16.81 -6.31 -3.45
CA LEU A 17 16.72 -7.47 -2.58
C LEU A 17 17.97 -8.34 -2.64
N SER A 18 18.61 -8.56 -1.49
CA SER A 18 19.59 -9.60 -1.33
C SER A 18 18.94 -10.99 -1.43
N SER A 19 19.77 -12.06 -1.55
CA SER A 19 19.27 -13.43 -1.50
C SER A 19 18.49 -13.74 -0.22
N THR A 20 18.96 -13.22 0.92
CA THR A 20 18.28 -13.36 2.21
C THR A 20 16.94 -12.62 2.22
N ASP A 21 16.86 -11.42 1.61
CA ASP A 21 15.60 -10.66 1.53
C ASP A 21 14.59 -11.36 0.62
N ARG A 22 15.03 -11.97 -0.47
CA ARG A 22 14.17 -12.78 -1.35
C ARG A 22 13.59 -13.99 -0.60
N MET A 23 14.39 -14.66 0.23
CA MET A 23 13.89 -15.75 1.08
C MET A 23 12.85 -15.26 2.09
N LYS A 24 13.06 -14.09 2.70
CA LYS A 24 12.08 -13.46 3.60
C LYS A 24 10.77 -13.11 2.85
N MET A 25 10.88 -12.60 1.63
CA MET A 25 9.70 -12.36 0.78
C MET A 25 8.94 -13.64 0.48
N LEU A 26 9.61 -14.72 0.09
CA LEU A 26 8.96 -16.02 -0.16
C LEU A 26 8.27 -16.56 1.09
N ALA A 27 8.93 -16.49 2.25
CA ALA A 27 8.32 -16.86 3.53
C ALA A 27 7.10 -15.96 3.86
N GLY A 28 7.19 -14.66 3.54
CA GLY A 28 6.09 -13.71 3.66
C GLY A 28 4.90 -14.05 2.77
N LEU A 29 5.14 -14.47 1.52
CA LEU A 29 4.09 -14.91 0.59
C LEU A 29 3.36 -16.16 1.11
N VAL A 30 4.10 -17.15 1.60
CA VAL A 30 3.51 -18.35 2.22
C VAL A 30 2.66 -17.96 3.42
N ARG A 31 3.17 -17.07 4.27
CA ARG A 31 2.42 -16.60 5.44
C ARG A 31 1.17 -15.80 5.06
N ALA A 32 1.25 -14.93 4.06
CA ALA A 32 0.10 -14.19 3.56
C ALA A 32 -0.99 -15.14 3.02
N GLN A 33 -0.59 -16.18 2.28
CA GLN A 33 -1.51 -17.18 1.76
C GLN A 33 -2.19 -18.01 2.86
N LEU A 34 -1.43 -18.35 3.91
CA LEU A 34 -1.98 -19.03 5.09
C LEU A 34 -2.96 -18.12 5.85
N ASP A 35 -2.59 -16.85 6.07
CA ASP A 35 -3.45 -15.84 6.73
C ASP A 35 -4.76 -15.64 5.95
N GLU A 36 -4.69 -15.54 4.62
CA GLU A 36 -5.84 -15.44 3.73
C GLU A 36 -6.77 -16.65 3.83
N THR A 37 -6.20 -17.86 3.84
CA THR A 37 -6.97 -19.11 3.91
C THR A 37 -7.61 -19.29 5.29
N LEU A 38 -6.84 -19.06 6.36
CA LEU A 38 -7.32 -19.20 7.73
C LEU A 38 -8.38 -18.16 8.08
N SER A 39 -8.20 -16.91 7.62
CA SER A 39 -9.19 -15.85 7.87
C SER A 39 -10.51 -16.11 7.14
N ARG A 40 -10.49 -16.66 5.91
CA ARG A 40 -11.69 -17.10 5.20
C ARG A 40 -12.43 -18.21 5.96
N LEU A 41 -11.68 -19.23 6.41
CA LEU A 41 -12.25 -20.32 7.19
C LEU A 41 -12.85 -19.80 8.52
N ALA A 42 -12.13 -18.95 9.24
CA ALA A 42 -12.60 -18.35 10.48
C ALA A 42 -13.87 -17.51 10.26
N LEU A 43 -13.94 -16.73 9.18
CA LEU A 43 -15.12 -15.96 8.83
C LEU A 43 -16.32 -16.86 8.57
N ASN A 44 -16.15 -17.97 7.85
CA ASN A 44 -17.20 -18.95 7.60
C ASN A 44 -17.69 -19.62 8.89
N LEU A 45 -16.85 -19.69 9.92
CA LEU A 45 -17.22 -20.17 11.26
C LEU A 45 -17.80 -19.06 12.16
N GLY A 46 -18.08 -17.87 11.61
CA GLY A 46 -18.71 -16.77 12.33
C GLY A 46 -17.75 -15.83 13.07
N ALA A 47 -16.44 -15.98 12.88
CA ALA A 47 -15.47 -15.05 13.45
C ALA A 47 -15.57 -13.65 12.79
N TYR A 48 -14.91 -12.67 13.42
CA TYR A 48 -14.77 -11.29 12.93
C TYR A 48 -16.07 -10.45 12.88
N GLN A 49 -17.21 -10.95 13.38
CA GLN A 49 -18.46 -10.18 13.33
C GLN A 49 -18.36 -8.87 14.11
N GLN A 50 -17.72 -8.88 15.29
CA GLN A 50 -17.53 -7.67 16.08
C GLN A 50 -16.60 -6.67 15.39
N GLN A 51 -15.51 -7.16 14.76
CA GLN A 51 -14.58 -6.35 14.00
C GLN A 51 -15.27 -5.71 12.79
N ARG A 52 -16.05 -6.48 12.04
CA ARG A 52 -16.81 -5.98 10.89
C ARG A 52 -17.84 -4.91 11.27
N ARG A 53 -18.46 -5.03 12.47
CA ARG A 53 -19.41 -4.02 12.98
C ARG A 53 -18.76 -2.68 13.35
N ARG A 54 -17.43 -2.63 13.55
CA ARG A 54 -16.71 -1.39 13.82
C ARG A 54 -16.51 -0.54 12.56
N ILE A 55 -16.61 -1.16 11.39
CA ILE A 55 -16.34 -0.52 10.11
C ILE A 55 -17.46 0.47 9.77
N ALA A 56 -17.07 1.72 9.62
CA ALA A 56 -17.97 2.84 9.30
C ALA A 56 -17.26 3.78 8.32
N PRO A 57 -17.41 3.55 6.99
CA PRO A 57 -16.75 4.38 5.97
C PRO A 57 -17.07 5.87 6.11
N ASP A 58 -18.30 6.21 6.45
CA ASP A 58 -18.75 7.61 6.61
C ASP A 58 -18.07 8.35 7.79
N ARG A 59 -17.34 7.64 8.64
CA ARG A 59 -16.54 8.22 9.73
C ARG A 59 -15.08 8.46 9.35
N VAL A 60 -14.69 8.06 8.15
CA VAL A 60 -13.34 8.33 7.66
C VAL A 60 -13.28 9.79 7.25
N VAL A 61 -12.39 10.52 7.88
CA VAL A 61 -12.16 11.94 7.60
C VAL A 61 -10.80 12.08 6.93
N VAL A 62 -10.75 12.75 5.79
CA VAL A 62 -9.50 13.12 5.13
C VAL A 62 -8.85 14.24 5.98
N PRO A 63 -7.60 14.08 6.41
CA PRO A 63 -6.93 15.12 7.18
C PRO A 63 -6.63 16.34 6.30
N GLU A 64 -6.87 17.53 6.85
CA GLU A 64 -6.61 18.80 6.16
C GLU A 64 -5.44 19.52 6.84
N SER A 65 -4.33 19.61 6.13
CA SER A 65 -3.13 20.31 6.58
C SER A 65 -2.29 20.78 5.38
N SER A 66 -1.18 21.49 5.63
CA SER A 66 -0.28 21.92 4.55
C SER A 66 0.33 20.72 3.83
N ILE A 67 0.77 19.70 4.55
CA ILE A 67 1.43 18.53 3.94
C ILE A 67 0.44 17.68 3.15
N THR A 68 -0.80 17.51 3.61
CA THR A 68 -1.80 16.73 2.86
C THR A 68 -2.16 17.42 1.56
N ARG A 69 -2.29 18.74 1.55
CA ARG A 69 -2.50 19.51 0.30
C ARG A 69 -1.33 19.38 -0.65
N MET A 70 -0.08 19.44 -0.16
CA MET A 70 1.11 19.26 -0.99
C MET A 70 1.22 17.84 -1.55
N ALA A 71 0.82 16.83 -0.77
CA ALA A 71 0.76 15.45 -1.24
C ALA A 71 -0.32 15.28 -2.34
N ASP A 72 -1.48 15.93 -2.19
CA ASP A 72 -2.53 15.97 -3.22
C ASP A 72 -2.03 16.66 -4.50
N GLU A 73 -1.33 17.78 -4.38
CA GLU A 73 -0.75 18.51 -5.51
C GLU A 73 0.28 17.64 -6.26
N LEU A 74 1.17 16.96 -5.54
CA LEU A 74 2.13 16.02 -6.14
C LEU A 74 1.43 14.86 -6.84
N ALA A 75 0.42 14.29 -6.20
CA ALA A 75 -0.38 13.22 -6.80
C ALA A 75 -1.12 13.70 -8.07
N ALA A 76 -1.75 14.87 -8.01
CA ALA A 76 -2.44 15.46 -9.14
C ALA A 76 -1.51 15.82 -10.31
N GLN A 77 -0.27 16.20 -10.01
CA GLN A 77 0.73 16.57 -11.02
C GLN A 77 1.30 15.35 -11.76
N HIS A 78 1.46 14.22 -11.07
CA HIS A 78 2.26 13.11 -11.59
C HIS A 78 1.47 11.86 -11.92
N TYR A 79 0.32 11.61 -11.27
CA TYR A 79 -0.47 10.42 -11.50
C TYR A 79 -1.48 10.59 -12.65
N SER A 80 -1.73 9.48 -13.35
CA SER A 80 -2.97 9.31 -14.08
C SER A 80 -4.15 9.28 -13.12
N GLU A 81 -5.36 9.58 -13.59
CA GLU A 81 -6.55 9.53 -12.74
C GLU A 81 -6.77 8.14 -12.10
N PRO A 82 -6.68 6.99 -12.83
CA PRO A 82 -6.85 5.67 -12.22
C PRO A 82 -5.85 5.39 -11.10
N LEU A 83 -4.58 5.81 -11.24
CA LEU A 83 -3.54 5.62 -10.23
C LEU A 83 -3.79 6.54 -9.02
N ARG A 84 -4.18 7.80 -9.25
CA ARG A 84 -4.54 8.73 -8.18
C ARG A 84 -5.73 8.23 -7.37
N LEU A 85 -6.76 7.72 -8.04
CA LEU A 85 -7.93 7.11 -7.38
C LEU A 85 -7.55 5.86 -6.59
N HIS A 86 -6.58 5.05 -7.07
CA HIS A 86 -6.01 3.95 -6.29
C HIS A 86 -5.39 4.44 -4.98
N CYS A 87 -4.58 5.47 -5.04
CA CYS A 87 -3.94 6.03 -3.85
C CYS A 87 -4.97 6.54 -2.82
N LEU A 88 -6.04 7.19 -3.28
CA LEU A 88 -7.15 7.60 -2.41
C LEU A 88 -7.88 6.39 -1.82
N ARG A 89 -8.26 5.39 -2.63
CA ARG A 89 -8.86 4.15 -2.11
C ARG A 89 -7.97 3.46 -1.09
N THR A 90 -6.65 3.46 -1.31
CA THR A 90 -5.67 2.90 -0.38
C THR A 90 -5.74 3.60 0.99
N PHE A 91 -5.89 4.93 1.04
CA PHE A 91 -6.12 5.62 2.31
C PHE A 91 -7.41 5.17 2.98
N PHE A 92 -8.54 5.18 2.25
CA PHE A 92 -9.84 4.79 2.83
C PHE A 92 -9.83 3.34 3.31
N PHE A 93 -9.34 2.40 2.52
CA PHE A 93 -9.21 1.01 2.95
C PHE A 93 -8.25 0.85 4.14
N GLY A 94 -7.17 1.63 4.20
CA GLY A 94 -6.27 1.65 5.36
C GLY A 94 -6.98 2.09 6.65
N GLN A 95 -7.83 3.12 6.56
CA GLN A 95 -8.68 3.55 7.67
C GLN A 95 -9.69 2.46 8.08
N LEU A 96 -10.30 1.76 7.11
CA LEU A 96 -11.21 0.65 7.40
C LEU A 96 -10.48 -0.52 8.08
N TRP A 97 -9.23 -0.80 7.69
CA TRP A 97 -8.38 -1.78 8.38
C TRP A 97 -8.04 -1.35 9.81
N ALA A 98 -7.77 -0.07 10.04
CA ALA A 98 -7.58 0.45 11.39
C ALA A 98 -8.85 0.27 12.25
N GLN A 99 -10.03 0.59 11.71
CA GLN A 99 -11.31 0.37 12.37
C GLN A 99 -11.57 -1.11 12.67
N PHE A 100 -11.30 -2.00 11.71
CA PHE A 100 -11.45 -3.45 11.87
C PHE A 100 -10.63 -3.96 13.07
N HIS A 101 -9.38 -3.55 13.17
CA HIS A 101 -8.47 -3.96 14.24
C HIS A 101 -8.61 -3.14 15.53
N GLY A 102 -9.39 -2.04 15.52
CA GLY A 102 -9.51 -1.13 16.66
C GLY A 102 -8.21 -0.37 16.96
N LEU A 103 -7.45 -0.04 15.92
CA LEU A 103 -6.17 0.67 16.03
C LEU A 103 -6.37 2.18 16.11
N ARG A 104 -5.51 2.82 16.87
CA ARG A 104 -5.28 4.26 16.76
C ARG A 104 -4.11 4.47 15.81
N ILE A 105 -4.31 5.28 14.79
CA ILE A 105 -3.32 5.58 13.77
C ILE A 105 -3.19 7.09 13.58
N ASP A 106 -2.03 7.52 13.12
CA ASP A 106 -1.84 8.87 12.61
C ASP A 106 -2.42 8.95 11.18
N ALA A 107 -3.64 9.48 11.09
CA ALA A 107 -4.37 9.57 9.81
C ALA A 107 -3.63 10.43 8.78
N GLU A 108 -2.91 11.46 9.22
CA GLU A 108 -2.13 12.33 8.35
C GLU A 108 -0.92 11.59 7.75
N THR A 109 -0.19 10.84 8.58
CA THR A 109 0.90 9.97 8.13
C THR A 109 0.39 8.92 7.14
N LEU A 110 -0.74 8.26 7.45
CA LEU A 110 -1.33 7.27 6.53
C LEU A 110 -1.78 7.93 5.22
N TYR A 111 -2.35 9.15 5.25
CA TYR A 111 -2.80 9.86 4.05
C TYR A 111 -1.63 10.18 3.12
N VAL A 112 -0.60 10.84 3.66
CA VAL A 112 0.60 11.18 2.89
C VAL A 112 1.27 9.92 2.32
N ALA A 113 1.39 8.87 3.14
CA ALA A 113 1.95 7.60 2.69
C ALA A 113 1.10 6.96 1.58
N SER A 114 -0.24 6.98 1.72
CA SER A 114 -1.15 6.42 0.71
C SER A 114 -1.09 7.18 -0.62
N LEU A 115 -0.98 8.51 -0.58
CA LEU A 115 -0.90 9.30 -1.81
C LEU A 115 0.44 9.14 -2.54
N LEU A 116 1.53 8.90 -1.82
CA LEU A 116 2.87 8.95 -2.41
C LEU A 116 3.53 7.57 -2.59
N HIS A 117 2.85 6.45 -2.20
CA HIS A 117 3.48 5.13 -2.23
C HIS A 117 3.88 4.64 -3.63
N ASP A 118 3.12 5.02 -4.64
CA ASP A 118 3.32 4.64 -6.03
C ASP A 118 3.96 5.75 -6.89
N LEU A 119 4.42 6.83 -6.26
CA LEU A 119 4.99 7.98 -6.98
C LEU A 119 6.14 7.59 -7.92
N GLY A 120 6.94 6.62 -7.52
CA GLY A 120 8.02 6.08 -8.34
C GLY A 120 7.57 5.32 -9.60
N LEU A 121 6.28 5.01 -9.77
CA LEU A 121 5.73 4.41 -10.98
C LEU A 121 5.43 5.44 -12.08
N THR A 122 5.56 6.73 -11.79
CA THR A 122 5.21 7.79 -12.73
C THR A 122 6.37 8.15 -13.65
N GLY A 123 6.06 8.67 -14.85
CA GLY A 123 7.05 9.03 -15.86
C GLY A 123 8.15 9.98 -15.37
N HIS A 124 7.82 10.87 -14.45
CA HIS A 124 8.77 11.81 -13.86
C HIS A 124 9.92 11.09 -13.12
N PHE A 125 9.65 9.94 -12.52
CA PHE A 125 10.62 9.20 -11.71
C PHE A 125 11.25 7.98 -12.42
N HIS A 126 10.96 7.75 -13.71
CA HIS A 126 11.44 6.56 -14.45
C HIS A 126 12.94 6.36 -14.38
N GLN A 127 13.74 7.44 -14.48
CA GLN A 127 15.19 7.33 -14.39
C GLN A 127 15.66 6.87 -13.01
N GLN A 128 14.99 7.32 -11.96
CA GLN A 128 15.30 6.90 -10.58
C GLN A 128 14.87 5.45 -10.37
N THR A 129 13.71 5.06 -10.87
CA THR A 129 13.16 3.70 -10.73
C THR A 129 13.97 2.66 -11.49
N ALA A 130 14.67 3.06 -12.54
CA ALA A 130 15.58 2.17 -13.28
C ALA A 130 16.81 1.72 -12.47
N CYS A 131 17.17 2.43 -11.39
CA CYS A 131 18.30 2.08 -10.52
C CYS A 131 17.90 1.89 -9.06
N CYS A 132 16.69 2.28 -8.68
CA CYS A 132 16.15 2.19 -7.31
C CYS A 132 14.76 1.57 -7.35
N GLY A 133 14.38 0.84 -6.32
CA GLY A 133 13.00 0.33 -6.21
C GLY A 133 11.99 1.48 -6.14
N PHE A 134 10.90 1.45 -6.92
CA PHE A 134 9.92 2.54 -7.01
C PHE A 134 9.33 2.94 -5.64
N ALA A 135 9.11 1.95 -4.76
CA ALA A 135 8.64 2.21 -3.40
C ALA A 135 9.65 3.03 -2.57
N ILE A 136 10.96 2.86 -2.82
CA ILE A 136 11.99 3.67 -2.15
C ILE A 136 12.01 5.10 -2.72
N VAL A 137 11.76 5.25 -4.01
CA VAL A 137 11.61 6.58 -4.62
C VAL A 137 10.44 7.33 -3.99
N GLY A 138 9.27 6.70 -3.88
CA GLY A 138 8.10 7.27 -3.20
C GLY A 138 8.36 7.56 -1.71
N ALA A 139 9.02 6.63 -1.01
CA ALA A 139 9.37 6.79 0.41
C ALA A 139 10.30 7.99 0.67
N ARG A 140 11.32 8.16 -0.17
CA ARG A 140 12.22 9.33 -0.11
C ARG A 140 11.47 10.63 -0.36
N SER A 141 10.65 10.67 -1.40
CA SER A 141 9.83 11.85 -1.74
C SER A 141 8.90 12.23 -0.59
N ALA A 142 8.23 11.26 0.03
CA ALA A 142 7.35 11.50 1.16
C ALA A 142 8.10 11.97 2.43
N ARG A 143 9.27 11.39 2.72
CA ARG A 143 10.15 11.84 3.81
C ARG A 143 10.61 13.27 3.59
N ASP A 144 11.06 13.61 2.39
CA ASP A 144 11.60 14.93 2.06
C ASP A 144 10.48 15.99 2.11
N LEU A 145 9.28 15.63 1.67
CA LEU A 145 8.09 16.45 1.85
C LEU A 145 7.80 16.66 3.35
N ALA A 146 7.80 15.60 4.16
CA ALA A 146 7.59 15.68 5.61
C ALA A 146 8.66 16.55 6.30
N ALA A 147 9.92 16.42 5.88
CA ALA A 147 11.02 17.26 6.37
C ALA A 147 10.82 18.75 6.01
N SER A 148 10.39 19.06 4.79
CA SER A 148 10.09 20.44 4.35
C SER A 148 8.95 21.07 5.16
N GLN A 149 8.03 20.24 5.66
CA GLN A 149 6.91 20.64 6.53
C GLN A 149 7.26 20.54 8.03
N GLN A 150 8.55 20.40 8.34
CA GLN A 150 9.08 20.37 9.73
C GLN A 150 8.48 19.25 10.60
N TRP A 151 8.09 18.13 9.99
CA TRP A 151 7.70 16.96 10.77
C TRP A 151 8.87 16.46 11.60
N PRO A 152 8.62 15.98 12.84
CA PRO A 152 9.68 15.41 13.66
C PRO A 152 10.27 14.15 13.01
N PRO A 153 11.54 13.82 13.28
CA PRO A 153 12.26 12.72 12.62
C PRO A 153 11.55 11.36 12.72
N GLU A 154 10.86 11.09 13.80
CA GLU A 154 10.07 9.88 13.99
C GLU A 154 8.89 9.79 13.01
N ARG A 155 8.20 10.89 12.72
CA ARG A 155 7.11 10.91 11.72
C ARG A 155 7.66 10.86 10.30
N GLN A 156 8.81 11.49 10.02
CA GLN A 156 9.50 11.37 8.74
C GLN A 156 9.89 9.91 8.46
N ARG A 157 10.40 9.20 9.49
CA ARG A 157 10.68 7.77 9.39
C ARG A 157 9.41 6.96 9.22
N ALA A 158 8.34 7.25 9.95
CA ALA A 158 7.07 6.51 9.88
C ALA A 158 6.47 6.55 8.48
N VAL A 159 6.41 7.73 7.84
CA VAL A 159 5.89 7.86 6.46
C VAL A 159 6.78 7.15 5.45
N TYR A 160 8.11 7.26 5.59
CA TYR A 160 9.05 6.52 4.76
C TYR A 160 8.84 5.01 4.87
N GLU A 161 8.83 4.50 6.10
CA GLU A 161 8.72 3.06 6.36
C GLU A 161 7.37 2.50 5.95
N ALA A 162 6.27 3.24 6.13
CA ALA A 162 4.96 2.83 5.65
C ALA A 162 5.01 2.57 4.13
N ILE A 163 5.58 3.49 3.37
CA ILE A 163 5.73 3.34 1.91
C ILE A 163 6.71 2.22 1.56
N SER A 164 7.89 2.20 2.19
CA SER A 164 8.91 1.19 1.88
C SER A 164 8.45 -0.24 2.17
N TYR A 165 7.58 -0.43 3.17
CA TYR A 165 7.04 -1.74 3.54
C TYR A 165 5.88 -2.22 2.66
N HIS A 166 5.20 -1.35 1.91
CA HIS A 166 3.92 -1.70 1.27
C HIS A 166 4.01 -2.88 0.30
N LEU A 167 5.17 -3.12 -0.31
CA LEU A 167 5.40 -4.28 -1.19
C LEU A 167 5.75 -5.58 -0.46
N ASN A 168 5.97 -5.54 0.86
CA ASN A 168 6.21 -6.78 1.60
C ASN A 168 4.92 -7.62 1.61
N PRO A 169 4.99 -8.91 1.28
CA PRO A 169 3.78 -9.76 1.20
C PRO A 169 3.02 -9.88 2.51
N TYR A 170 3.71 -9.76 3.63
CA TYR A 170 3.14 -9.87 4.97
C TYR A 170 3.80 -8.90 5.96
N LEU A 171 2.98 -8.15 6.68
CA LEU A 171 3.37 -7.35 7.83
C LEU A 171 2.57 -7.76 9.07
N SER A 172 3.19 -7.62 10.24
CA SER A 172 2.57 -7.95 11.53
C SER A 172 2.52 -6.72 12.44
N LEU A 173 1.39 -6.45 13.04
CA LEU A 173 1.20 -5.40 14.05
C LEU A 173 2.11 -5.56 15.29
N ALA A 174 2.62 -6.78 15.54
CA ALA A 174 3.58 -7.00 16.62
C ALA A 174 4.98 -6.43 16.33
N HIS A 175 5.27 -6.11 15.07
CA HIS A 175 6.63 -5.76 14.63
C HIS A 175 6.71 -4.54 13.71
N HIS A 176 5.59 -3.94 13.34
CA HIS A 176 5.52 -2.80 12.42
C HIS A 176 4.50 -1.79 12.94
N GLU A 177 4.75 -0.52 12.64
CA GLU A 177 3.82 0.55 12.96
C GLU A 177 2.46 0.31 12.30
N PRO A 178 1.36 0.69 12.98
CA PRO A 178 0.02 0.46 12.46
C PRO A 178 -0.22 1.05 11.09
N GLU A 179 0.31 2.24 10.80
CA GLU A 179 0.17 2.92 9.51
C GLU A 179 0.78 2.09 8.36
N ALA A 180 1.95 1.49 8.60
CA ALA A 180 2.61 0.63 7.62
C ALA A 180 1.78 -0.63 7.32
N VAL A 181 1.21 -1.26 8.35
CA VAL A 181 0.34 -2.44 8.19
C VAL A 181 -0.97 -2.06 7.48
N CYS A 182 -1.57 -0.93 7.84
CA CYS A 182 -2.80 -0.45 7.22
C CYS A 182 -2.58 -0.11 5.74
N LEU A 183 -1.50 0.59 5.40
CA LEU A 183 -1.15 0.90 4.01
C LEU A 183 -0.93 -0.37 3.19
N GLN A 184 -0.09 -1.29 3.68
CA GLN A 184 0.22 -2.54 3.00
C GLN A 184 -1.05 -3.36 2.72
N ARG A 185 -1.91 -3.56 3.73
CA ARG A 185 -3.16 -4.30 3.56
C ARG A 185 -4.12 -3.62 2.61
N ALA A 186 -4.20 -2.29 2.65
CA ALA A 186 -5.06 -1.51 1.77
C ALA A 186 -4.60 -1.56 0.31
N ALA A 187 -3.31 -1.38 0.04
CA ALA A 187 -2.74 -1.49 -1.29
C ALA A 187 -2.94 -2.91 -1.87
N HIS A 188 -2.66 -3.95 -1.08
CA HIS A 188 -2.87 -5.34 -1.50
C HIS A 188 -4.35 -5.67 -1.73
N LEU A 189 -5.25 -5.12 -0.92
CA LEU A 189 -6.69 -5.26 -1.15
C LEU A 189 -7.06 -4.64 -2.48
N ASP A 190 -6.66 -3.40 -2.75
CA ASP A 190 -7.07 -2.71 -3.97
C ASP A 190 -6.41 -3.29 -5.23
N VAL A 191 -5.16 -3.76 -5.16
CA VAL A 191 -4.43 -4.29 -6.33
C VAL A 191 -4.75 -5.75 -6.63
N ILE A 192 -4.82 -6.62 -5.62
CA ILE A 192 -4.98 -8.07 -5.79
C ILE A 192 -6.17 -8.67 -5.05
N GLY A 193 -6.98 -7.86 -4.37
CA GLY A 193 -8.16 -8.29 -3.61
C GLY A 193 -7.84 -9.03 -2.31
N ALA A 194 -6.62 -8.96 -1.79
CA ALA A 194 -6.23 -9.64 -0.57
C ALA A 194 -7.03 -9.14 0.63
N GLY A 195 -7.60 -10.05 1.41
CA GLY A 195 -8.36 -9.72 2.62
C GLY A 195 -9.73 -9.08 2.39
N HIS A 196 -10.21 -8.89 1.14
CA HIS A 196 -11.50 -8.24 0.86
C HIS A 196 -12.66 -8.87 1.65
N HIS A 197 -12.64 -10.19 1.85
CA HIS A 197 -13.67 -10.94 2.57
C HIS A 197 -13.83 -10.50 4.05
N LEU A 198 -12.82 -9.88 4.63
CA LEU A 198 -12.88 -9.38 6.02
C LEU A 198 -13.62 -8.06 6.14
N LEU A 199 -13.69 -7.26 5.08
CA LEU A 199 -14.46 -6.02 5.07
C LEU A 199 -15.91 -6.29 4.64
N PRO A 200 -16.91 -5.56 5.16
CA PRO A 200 -18.28 -5.62 4.64
C PRO A 200 -18.34 -5.16 3.17
N ASP A 201 -19.12 -5.85 2.34
CA ASP A 201 -19.30 -5.47 0.93
C ASP A 201 -19.83 -4.04 0.78
N SER A 202 -20.74 -3.62 1.66
CA SER A 202 -21.26 -2.25 1.68
C SER A 202 -20.17 -1.20 1.89
N ALA A 203 -19.14 -1.51 2.69
CA ALA A 203 -18.02 -0.60 2.92
C ALA A 203 -17.11 -0.49 1.68
N ILE A 204 -16.85 -1.62 1.01
CA ILE A 204 -16.09 -1.63 -0.24
C ILE A 204 -16.86 -0.90 -1.34
N THR A 205 -18.16 -1.18 -1.49
CA THR A 205 -19.04 -0.50 -2.45
C THR A 205 -19.04 1.02 -2.24
N LYS A 206 -19.11 1.48 -0.99
CA LYS A 206 -19.08 2.90 -0.67
C LYS A 206 -17.77 3.55 -1.11
N VAL A 207 -16.62 2.93 -0.82
CA VAL A 207 -15.31 3.45 -1.24
C VAL A 207 -15.22 3.49 -2.78
N HIS A 208 -15.72 2.48 -3.49
CA HIS A 208 -15.70 2.46 -4.95
C HIS A 208 -16.70 3.43 -5.59
N ALA A 209 -17.80 3.75 -4.90
CA ALA A 209 -18.75 4.78 -5.38
C ALA A 209 -18.12 6.17 -5.33
N ASP A 210 -17.35 6.46 -4.27
CA ASP A 210 -16.67 7.74 -4.10
C ASP A 210 -15.38 7.84 -4.96
N TYR A 211 -14.68 6.70 -5.12
CA TYR A 211 -13.39 6.58 -5.83
C TYR A 211 -13.41 5.39 -6.80
N PRO A 212 -13.94 5.56 -8.02
CA PRO A 212 -14.12 4.48 -8.98
C PRO A 212 -12.82 3.77 -9.36
N ARG A 213 -12.94 2.47 -9.69
CA ARG A 213 -11.81 1.63 -10.15
C ARG A 213 -11.63 1.61 -11.67
N THR A 214 -12.38 2.40 -12.41
CA THR A 214 -12.35 2.40 -13.88
C THR A 214 -10.94 2.64 -14.41
N GLY A 215 -10.44 1.72 -15.24
CA GLY A 215 -9.12 1.79 -15.85
C GLY A 215 -7.95 1.43 -14.92
N PHE A 216 -8.18 1.18 -13.62
CA PHE A 216 -7.07 0.96 -12.68
C PHE A 216 -6.31 -0.35 -12.94
N ARG A 217 -7.02 -1.44 -13.28
CA ARG A 217 -6.35 -2.71 -13.57
C ARG A 217 -5.38 -2.59 -14.74
N GLU A 218 -5.82 -1.95 -15.81
CA GLU A 218 -5.01 -1.70 -17.00
C GLU A 218 -3.81 -0.82 -16.67
N GLU A 219 -4.02 0.23 -15.90
CA GLU A 219 -2.99 1.17 -15.46
C GLU A 219 -1.91 0.50 -14.62
N ILE A 220 -2.27 -0.26 -13.58
CA ILE A 220 -1.28 -0.90 -12.72
C ILE A 220 -0.48 -1.99 -13.45
N LEU A 221 -1.12 -2.71 -14.37
CA LEU A 221 -0.44 -3.70 -15.20
C LEU A 221 0.55 -3.02 -16.18
N ALA A 222 0.15 -1.91 -16.80
CA ALA A 222 1.02 -1.13 -17.66
C ALA A 222 2.22 -0.57 -16.88
N SER A 223 1.97 0.04 -15.71
CA SER A 223 3.04 0.57 -14.84
C SER A 223 4.05 -0.50 -14.43
N MET A 224 3.61 -1.75 -14.22
CA MET A 224 4.51 -2.84 -13.85
C MET A 224 5.27 -3.45 -15.04
N THR A 225 4.87 -3.18 -16.26
CA THR A 225 5.50 -3.73 -17.49
C THR A 225 6.25 -2.68 -18.30
N GLU A 226 5.78 -1.46 -18.34
CA GLU A 226 6.35 -0.37 -19.16
C GLU A 226 7.42 0.43 -18.40
N VAL A 227 7.30 0.51 -17.06
CA VAL A 227 8.34 1.14 -16.22
C VAL A 227 9.53 0.20 -16.11
N VAL A 228 10.72 0.71 -16.39
CA VAL A 228 11.97 -0.04 -16.18
C VAL A 228 12.23 -0.12 -14.68
N HIS A 229 11.99 -1.29 -14.11
CA HIS A 229 12.29 -1.55 -12.70
C HIS A 229 13.74 -1.99 -12.51
N ALA A 230 14.40 -1.44 -11.49
CA ALA A 230 15.76 -1.84 -11.13
C ALA A 230 15.83 -3.38 -10.94
N PRO A 231 16.84 -4.04 -11.54
CA PRO A 231 17.01 -5.48 -11.41
C PRO A 231 17.11 -5.92 -9.94
N GLY A 232 16.29 -6.88 -9.55
CA GLY A 232 16.26 -7.37 -8.17
C GLY A 232 15.51 -6.50 -7.18
N SER A 233 14.87 -5.41 -7.60
CA SER A 233 13.94 -4.65 -6.75
C SER A 233 12.72 -5.47 -6.35
N HIS A 234 11.98 -5.02 -5.33
CA HIS A 234 10.72 -5.66 -4.93
C HIS A 234 9.78 -5.87 -6.13
N ALA A 235 9.56 -4.83 -6.94
CA ALA A 235 8.69 -4.88 -8.10
C ALA A 235 9.13 -5.94 -9.11
N ALA A 236 10.42 -5.97 -9.47
CA ALA A 236 10.97 -6.96 -10.39
C ALA A 236 10.78 -8.39 -9.87
N VAL A 237 10.99 -8.61 -8.57
CA VAL A 237 10.79 -9.93 -7.95
C VAL A 237 9.31 -10.30 -7.89
N LEU A 238 8.40 -9.40 -7.47
CA LEU A 238 6.96 -9.66 -7.44
C LEU A 238 6.40 -9.97 -8.84
N SER A 239 6.86 -9.24 -9.87
CA SER A 239 6.49 -9.53 -11.27
C SER A 239 6.88 -10.95 -11.67
N SER A 240 8.09 -11.40 -11.30
CA SER A 240 8.57 -12.77 -11.56
C SER A 240 7.80 -13.85 -10.78
N LEU A 241 7.16 -13.48 -9.67
CA LEU A 241 6.40 -14.38 -8.79
C LEU A 241 4.89 -14.39 -9.09
N GLY A 242 4.44 -13.79 -10.19
CA GLY A 242 3.06 -13.89 -10.65
C GLY A 242 2.14 -12.74 -10.24
N PHE A 243 2.68 -11.58 -9.93
CA PHE A 243 1.90 -10.37 -9.63
C PHE A 243 0.81 -10.11 -10.68
N THR A 244 1.17 -10.13 -11.97
CA THR A 244 0.25 -9.93 -13.10
C THR A 244 -0.94 -10.89 -13.05
N HIS A 245 -0.69 -12.16 -12.69
CA HIS A 245 -1.76 -13.15 -12.58
C HIS A 245 -2.74 -12.82 -11.45
N LEU A 246 -2.22 -12.40 -10.30
CA LEU A 246 -3.05 -12.01 -9.14
C LEU A 246 -3.86 -10.74 -9.44
N ALA A 247 -3.22 -9.71 -10.01
CA ALA A 247 -3.89 -8.47 -10.38
C ALA A 247 -5.02 -8.68 -11.39
N ASN A 248 -4.80 -9.53 -12.41
CA ASN A 248 -5.83 -9.86 -13.40
C ASN A 248 -7.02 -10.66 -12.82
N ARG A 249 -6.88 -11.25 -11.64
CA ARG A 249 -7.92 -12.03 -10.96
C ARG A 249 -8.51 -11.34 -9.74
N ASN A 250 -8.28 -10.05 -9.60
CA ASN A 250 -8.81 -9.31 -8.48
C ASN A 250 -10.34 -9.42 -8.42
N PRO A 251 -10.94 -9.97 -7.34
CA PRO A 251 -12.38 -10.11 -7.21
C PRO A 251 -13.11 -8.76 -7.23
N LEU A 252 -12.45 -7.67 -6.83
CA LEU A 252 -13.04 -6.34 -6.82
C LEU A 252 -13.41 -5.83 -8.23
N ASP A 253 -12.75 -6.30 -9.26
CA ASP A 253 -13.07 -5.93 -10.65
C ASP A 253 -14.37 -6.57 -11.17
N ARG A 254 -14.86 -7.61 -10.50
CA ARG A 254 -16.07 -8.34 -10.90
C ARG A 254 -17.31 -7.98 -10.09
N HIS A 255 -17.14 -7.70 -8.82
CA HIS A 255 -18.24 -7.51 -7.86
C HIS A 255 -18.67 -6.06 -7.67
N TYR A 256 -17.82 -5.10 -8.08
CA TYR A 256 -18.03 -3.68 -7.77
C TYR A 256 -17.90 -2.79 -9.03
N ARG A 257 -18.39 -3.32 -10.15
CA ARG A 257 -18.55 -2.54 -11.41
C ARG A 257 -19.77 -1.65 -11.35
#